data_9185e487a0877e37a4ed700c2c0d7e13
#
_entry.id   9185e487a0877e37a4ed700c2c0d7e13
#
_cell.length_a   1.000
_cell.length_b   1.000
_cell.length_c   1.000
_cell.angle_alpha   90.00
_cell.angle_beta   90.00
_cell.angle_gamma   90.00
#
_symmetry.space_group_name_H-M   'P 1'
#
loop_
_entity.id
_entity.type
_entity.pdbx_description
1 polymer ?
#
loop_
_entity_poly.entity_id
_entity_poly.type
_entity_poly.pdbx_seq_one_letter_code
_entity_poly.pdbx_strand_id
1 'polypeptide(L)'
;MLRALDLVGNPSSVHAEGRAAKSLIEAARAQVAAALGAEGADVIFTSGATEAAALALAGRGLHGAEVEHEAVAAWVHTDLAVDRAGQVTVTDPGQSTLQMANSETGVIQTMPEGLAVSDMTQAFGKLPLAFNWTGCTMALVSAHKLGGPKGIGALVIRRGTDLAAQLRGGGQEMGRRAGTENIVGIAGFGAAAEAAARDLADGVWDRVAKLRNILEETIEAGAPDTIFPGRQALRLPNTSCFATPGWKGETQVMQMDLAGFAISAGSACSSGKVRASRVLRAMGYDDDVAGGAIRVSLGPQTTEDEVRRFAEAWLAKRHKFAARAA
;
A
#
# COMPACT_ATOMS: atom_id res chain seq x y z
N MET A 1 -4.50 -17.41 12.93
CA MET A 1 -5.88 -17.46 12.40
C MET A 1 -6.59 -18.74 12.79
N LEU A 2 -6.12 -19.96 12.42
CA LEU A 2 -6.82 -21.21 12.78
C LEU A 2 -7.17 -21.32 14.26
N ARG A 3 -6.20 -21.07 15.16
CA ARG A 3 -6.47 -21.06 16.62
C ARG A 3 -7.48 -20.00 17.06
N ALA A 4 -7.61 -18.90 16.31
CA ALA A 4 -8.60 -17.87 16.63
C ALA A 4 -10.04 -18.26 16.23
N LEU A 5 -10.20 -19.20 15.29
CA LEU A 5 -11.52 -19.76 14.91
C LEU A 5 -12.12 -20.63 16.03
N ASP A 6 -11.29 -21.18 16.91
CA ASP A 6 -11.74 -21.99 18.04
C ASP A 6 -12.26 -21.14 19.22
N LEU A 7 -12.05 -19.81 19.18
CA LEU A 7 -12.54 -18.88 20.21
C LEU A 7 -13.99 -18.51 19.95
N VAL A 8 -14.89 -18.95 20.81
CA VAL A 8 -16.34 -18.70 20.69
C VAL A 8 -16.83 -17.45 21.44
N GLY A 9 -15.95 -16.83 22.23
CA GLY A 9 -16.30 -15.69 23.09
C GLY A 9 -16.47 -14.38 22.33
N ASN A 10 -17.51 -13.60 22.70
CA ASN A 10 -17.59 -12.19 22.27
C ASN A 10 -16.60 -11.34 23.10
N PRO A 11 -15.70 -10.55 22.50
CA PRO A 11 -14.70 -9.73 23.22
C PRO A 11 -15.32 -8.72 24.19
N SER A 12 -16.58 -8.34 23.99
CA SER A 12 -17.31 -7.44 24.90
C SER A 12 -17.87 -8.14 26.14
N SER A 13 -17.82 -9.49 26.20
CA SER A 13 -18.35 -10.26 27.34
C SER A 13 -17.34 -10.35 28.48
N VAL A 14 -17.84 -10.36 29.73
CA VAL A 14 -17.01 -10.39 30.93
C VAL A 14 -16.63 -11.80 31.41
N HIS A 15 -17.21 -12.85 30.82
CA HIS A 15 -16.88 -14.25 31.15
C HIS A 15 -15.55 -14.69 30.54
N ALA A 16 -15.07 -15.88 30.89
CA ALA A 16 -13.74 -16.36 30.53
C ALA A 16 -13.47 -16.35 29.03
N GLU A 17 -14.42 -16.84 28.24
CA GLU A 17 -14.30 -16.93 26.77
C GLU A 17 -14.23 -15.52 26.14
N GLY A 18 -15.02 -14.55 26.63
CA GLY A 18 -14.98 -13.17 26.17
C GLY A 18 -13.63 -12.50 26.50
N ARG A 19 -13.12 -12.73 27.73
CA ARG A 19 -11.80 -12.23 28.09
C ARG A 19 -10.68 -12.85 27.27
N ALA A 20 -10.77 -14.14 26.92
CA ALA A 20 -9.79 -14.79 26.05
C ALA A 20 -9.80 -14.16 24.63
N ALA A 21 -10.99 -13.94 24.07
CA ALA A 21 -11.12 -13.24 22.78
C ALA A 21 -10.56 -11.81 22.84
N LYS A 22 -10.87 -11.05 23.89
CA LYS A 22 -10.33 -9.70 24.09
C LYS A 22 -8.80 -9.71 24.23
N SER A 23 -8.24 -10.65 25.00
CA SER A 23 -6.78 -10.78 25.17
C SER A 23 -6.08 -11.02 23.82
N LEU A 24 -6.67 -11.82 22.92
CA LEU A 24 -6.12 -12.03 21.57
C LEU A 24 -6.12 -10.74 20.75
N ILE A 25 -7.20 -9.95 20.82
CA ILE A 25 -7.28 -8.65 20.13
C ILE A 25 -6.19 -7.71 20.64
N GLU A 26 -6.04 -7.58 21.96
CA GLU A 26 -5.04 -6.68 22.56
C GLU A 26 -3.60 -7.13 22.27
N ALA A 27 -3.34 -8.45 22.23
CA ALA A 27 -2.05 -8.97 21.81
C ALA A 27 -1.73 -8.60 20.35
N ALA A 28 -2.70 -8.78 19.44
CA ALA A 28 -2.53 -8.39 18.05
C ALA A 28 -2.38 -6.87 17.87
N ARG A 29 -3.09 -6.07 18.69
CA ARG A 29 -2.95 -4.62 18.70
C ARG A 29 -1.53 -4.19 19.09
N ALA A 30 -0.97 -4.81 20.12
CA ALA A 30 0.41 -4.58 20.54
C ALA A 30 1.43 -5.00 19.45
N GLN A 31 1.20 -6.14 18.78
CA GLN A 31 2.04 -6.60 17.66
C GLN A 31 2.06 -5.59 16.50
N VAL A 32 0.89 -5.09 16.09
CA VAL A 32 0.78 -4.07 15.03
C VAL A 32 1.46 -2.77 15.47
N ALA A 33 1.22 -2.31 16.70
CA ALA A 33 1.84 -1.10 17.24
C ALA A 33 3.37 -1.21 17.26
N ALA A 34 3.90 -2.31 17.77
CA ALA A 34 5.35 -2.55 17.84
C ALA A 34 5.98 -2.59 16.44
N ALA A 35 5.39 -3.35 15.50
CA ALA A 35 5.91 -3.48 14.15
C ALA A 35 5.87 -2.16 13.35
N LEU A 36 4.96 -1.24 13.69
CA LEU A 36 4.85 0.09 13.09
C LEU A 36 5.66 1.16 13.84
N GLY A 37 6.29 0.84 14.98
CA GLY A 37 6.94 1.83 15.85
C GLY A 37 5.95 2.87 16.38
N ALA A 38 4.77 2.39 16.80
CA ALA A 38 3.62 3.20 17.23
C ALA A 38 3.24 2.93 18.70
N GLU A 39 4.21 2.50 19.53
CA GLU A 39 3.97 2.25 20.94
C GLU A 39 3.47 3.53 21.64
N GLY A 40 2.38 3.39 22.36
CA GLY A 40 1.71 4.52 23.02
C GLY A 40 0.70 5.28 22.15
N ALA A 41 0.63 5.01 20.85
CA ALA A 41 -0.47 5.44 19.99
C ALA A 41 -1.69 4.50 20.15
N ASP A 42 -2.86 4.98 19.70
CA ASP A 42 -4.06 4.15 19.64
C ASP A 42 -4.12 3.49 18.25
N VAL A 43 -4.30 2.18 18.23
CA VAL A 43 -4.51 1.40 17.00
C VAL A 43 -5.98 1.01 16.95
N ILE A 44 -6.71 1.44 15.94
CA ILE A 44 -8.14 1.18 15.76
C ILE A 44 -8.30 0.21 14.59
N PHE A 45 -8.79 -1.00 14.84
CA PHE A 45 -9.00 -1.97 13.78
C PHE A 45 -10.18 -1.60 12.89
N THR A 46 -9.99 -1.76 11.59
CA THR A 46 -10.96 -1.47 10.52
C THR A 46 -11.00 -2.65 9.54
N SER A 47 -11.93 -2.64 8.60
CA SER A 47 -11.99 -3.67 7.54
C SER A 47 -10.86 -3.56 6.50
N GLY A 48 -10.07 -2.48 6.54
CA GLY A 48 -8.96 -2.21 5.62
C GLY A 48 -8.60 -0.73 5.61
N ALA A 49 -7.58 -0.36 4.84
CA ALA A 49 -7.16 1.03 4.70
C ALA A 49 -8.28 1.93 4.13
N THR A 50 -9.19 1.40 3.33
CA THR A 50 -10.34 2.17 2.80
C THR A 50 -11.27 2.65 3.90
N GLU A 51 -11.63 1.78 4.87
CA GLU A 51 -12.41 2.19 6.05
C GLU A 51 -11.59 3.11 6.96
N ALA A 52 -10.30 2.83 7.14
CA ALA A 52 -9.41 3.70 7.90
C ALA A 52 -9.30 5.11 7.29
N ALA A 53 -9.29 5.22 5.94
CA ALA A 53 -9.30 6.50 5.23
C ALA A 53 -10.62 7.25 5.47
N ALA A 54 -11.77 6.60 5.34
CA ALA A 54 -13.06 7.20 5.65
C ALA A 54 -13.12 7.71 7.10
N LEU A 55 -12.63 6.89 8.05
CA LEU A 55 -12.61 7.25 9.47
C LEU A 55 -11.69 8.45 9.77
N ALA A 56 -10.51 8.49 9.10
CA ALA A 56 -9.53 9.55 9.32
C ALA A 56 -9.84 10.87 8.59
N LEU A 57 -10.51 10.82 7.43
CA LEU A 57 -10.59 11.96 6.52
C LEU A 57 -11.99 12.59 6.42
N ALA A 58 -13.05 11.83 6.73
CA ALA A 58 -14.42 12.31 6.54
C ALA A 58 -14.69 13.64 7.27
N GLY A 59 -15.12 14.63 6.51
CA GLY A 59 -15.51 15.95 7.02
C GLY A 59 -14.36 16.86 7.47
N ARG A 60 -13.09 16.50 7.18
CA ARG A 60 -11.94 17.32 7.58
C ARG A 60 -11.49 18.34 6.54
N GLY A 61 -11.90 18.20 5.27
CA GLY A 61 -11.52 19.13 4.20
C GLY A 61 -10.02 19.21 3.94
N LEU A 62 -9.29 18.11 4.14
CA LEU A 62 -7.84 18.07 3.96
C LEU A 62 -7.46 18.14 2.48
N HIS A 63 -6.22 18.57 2.23
CA HIS A 63 -5.58 18.59 0.93
C HIS A 63 -4.74 17.32 0.71
N GLY A 64 -4.70 16.82 -0.51
CA GLY A 64 -3.89 15.69 -0.95
C GLY A 64 -3.47 15.88 -2.40
N ALA A 65 -2.82 14.89 -2.99
CA ALA A 65 -2.39 14.92 -4.39
C ALA A 65 -3.16 13.91 -5.24
N GLU A 66 -3.22 14.13 -6.57
CA GLU A 66 -3.83 13.17 -7.50
C GLU A 66 -3.13 11.81 -7.54
N VAL A 67 -1.92 11.71 -6.99
CA VAL A 67 -1.20 10.43 -6.85
C VAL A 67 -1.64 9.59 -5.65
N GLU A 68 -2.49 10.13 -4.77
CA GLU A 68 -3.07 9.37 -3.65
C GLU A 68 -3.88 8.17 -4.13
N HIS A 69 -3.96 7.12 -3.30
CA HIS A 69 -4.87 6.01 -3.56
C HIS A 69 -6.33 6.50 -3.61
N GLU A 70 -7.18 5.90 -4.46
CA GLU A 70 -8.59 6.29 -4.62
C GLU A 70 -9.34 6.34 -3.28
N ALA A 71 -9.02 5.45 -2.34
CA ALA A 71 -9.61 5.44 -1.00
C ALA A 71 -9.31 6.70 -0.17
N VAL A 72 -8.23 7.41 -0.46
CA VAL A 72 -7.84 8.69 0.16
C VAL A 72 -8.34 9.85 -0.70
N ALA A 73 -8.08 9.81 -2.00
CA ALA A 73 -8.44 10.88 -2.94
C ALA A 73 -9.95 11.19 -2.95
N ALA A 74 -10.81 10.22 -2.63
CA ALA A 74 -12.26 10.41 -2.53
C ALA A 74 -12.69 11.32 -1.38
N TRP A 75 -11.81 11.61 -0.42
CA TRP A 75 -12.15 12.37 0.80
C TRP A 75 -11.44 13.72 0.92
N VAL A 76 -10.59 14.08 -0.02
CA VAL A 76 -9.70 15.24 0.06
C VAL A 76 -9.77 16.10 -1.20
N HIS A 77 -9.29 17.34 -1.10
CA HIS A 77 -9.03 18.18 -2.26
C HIS A 77 -7.71 17.73 -2.89
N THR A 78 -7.72 17.27 -4.13
CA THR A 78 -6.52 16.73 -4.81
C THR A 78 -5.79 17.84 -5.57
N ASP A 79 -5.30 18.85 -4.85
CA ASP A 79 -4.72 20.07 -5.37
C ASP A 79 -3.24 20.30 -5.03
N LEU A 80 -2.62 19.36 -4.27
CA LEU A 80 -1.20 19.43 -4.02
C LEU A 80 -0.40 19.07 -5.28
N ALA A 81 0.62 19.91 -5.56
CA ALA A 81 1.46 19.74 -6.74
C ALA A 81 2.31 18.47 -6.67
N VAL A 82 2.44 17.82 -7.82
CA VAL A 82 3.27 16.61 -8.01
C VAL A 82 4.29 16.91 -9.11
N ASP A 83 5.55 16.58 -8.88
CA ASP A 83 6.58 16.69 -9.89
C ASP A 83 6.69 15.41 -10.76
N ARG A 84 7.55 15.48 -11.81
CA ARG A 84 7.75 14.36 -12.73
C ARG A 84 8.45 13.15 -12.08
N ALA A 85 9.13 13.34 -10.96
CA ALA A 85 9.71 12.26 -10.16
C ALA A 85 8.68 11.59 -9.23
N GLY A 86 7.47 12.16 -9.12
CA GLY A 86 6.38 11.69 -8.28
C GLY A 86 6.44 12.20 -6.84
N GLN A 87 7.24 13.24 -6.58
CA GLN A 87 7.29 13.89 -5.27
C GLN A 87 6.17 14.93 -5.16
N VAL A 88 5.50 14.92 -4.02
CA VAL A 88 4.41 15.85 -3.68
C VAL A 88 4.95 17.01 -2.87
N THR A 89 4.55 18.23 -3.22
CA THR A 89 4.86 19.42 -2.42
C THR A 89 3.73 19.69 -1.44
N VAL A 90 3.99 19.52 -0.14
CA VAL A 90 3.03 19.81 0.94
C VAL A 90 3.36 21.19 1.52
N THR A 91 2.40 22.11 1.47
CA THR A 91 2.57 23.49 1.95
C THR A 91 2.05 23.71 3.36
N ASP A 92 0.99 22.98 3.75
CA ASP A 92 0.40 23.00 5.10
C ASP A 92 0.22 21.55 5.59
N PRO A 93 1.20 20.97 6.29
CA PRO A 93 1.14 19.59 6.75
C PRO A 93 -0.07 19.30 7.66
N GLY A 94 -0.45 20.26 8.51
CA GLY A 94 -1.58 20.10 9.45
C GLY A 94 -2.94 20.02 8.75
N GLN A 95 -3.05 20.50 7.51
CA GLN A 95 -4.24 20.43 6.67
C GLN A 95 -4.06 19.47 5.48
N SER A 96 -3.08 18.58 5.52
CA SER A 96 -2.78 17.72 4.39
C SER A 96 -2.72 16.23 4.76
N THR A 97 -2.95 15.41 3.75
CA THR A 97 -2.63 13.97 3.75
C THR A 97 -1.58 13.67 2.69
N LEU A 98 -0.71 12.71 2.99
CA LEU A 98 0.33 12.27 2.06
C LEU A 98 0.56 10.76 2.21
N GLN A 99 0.49 10.03 1.10
CA GLN A 99 0.93 8.64 1.08
C GLN A 99 2.44 8.56 1.33
N MET A 100 2.88 7.63 2.17
CA MET A 100 4.32 7.46 2.39
C MET A 100 5.03 6.84 1.19
N ALA A 101 4.34 5.97 0.44
CA ALA A 101 4.84 5.39 -0.78
C ALA A 101 3.73 5.15 -1.79
N ASN A 102 3.98 5.49 -3.05
CA ASN A 102 3.02 5.36 -4.13
C ASN A 102 2.77 3.89 -4.50
N SER A 103 1.52 3.54 -4.68
CA SER A 103 1.12 2.15 -4.97
C SER A 103 1.40 1.69 -6.41
N GLU A 104 1.62 2.61 -7.36
CA GLU A 104 1.92 2.30 -8.77
C GLU A 104 3.41 2.39 -9.06
N THR A 105 4.04 3.52 -8.75
CA THR A 105 5.46 3.78 -9.04
C THR A 105 6.42 3.30 -7.98
N GLY A 106 5.92 3.09 -6.76
CA GLY A 106 6.75 2.79 -5.60
C GLY A 106 7.50 3.99 -5.03
N VAL A 107 7.32 5.19 -5.57
CA VAL A 107 8.02 6.39 -5.11
C VAL A 107 7.71 6.65 -3.64
N ILE A 108 8.77 6.82 -2.84
CA ILE A 108 8.69 7.13 -1.41
C ILE A 108 8.72 8.65 -1.25
N GLN A 109 7.80 9.17 -0.46
CA GLN A 109 7.67 10.60 -0.18
C GLN A 109 8.55 11.01 1.01
N THR A 110 9.04 12.24 0.98
CA THR A 110 9.62 12.87 2.16
C THR A 110 8.48 13.35 3.05
N MET A 111 8.40 12.76 4.25
CA MET A 111 7.30 13.05 5.18
C MET A 111 7.54 14.39 5.88
N PRO A 112 6.63 15.39 5.73
CA PRO A 112 6.73 16.63 6.47
C PRO A 112 6.30 16.44 7.92
N GLU A 113 6.96 17.14 8.84
CA GLU A 113 6.55 17.16 10.24
C GLU A 113 5.17 17.83 10.39
N GLY A 114 4.34 17.31 11.30
CA GLY A 114 3.00 17.85 11.57
C GLY A 114 1.93 17.41 10.58
N LEU A 115 2.20 16.44 9.69
CA LEU A 115 1.23 15.93 8.73
C LEU A 115 -0.02 15.38 9.43
N ALA A 116 -1.21 15.76 8.95
CA ALA A 116 -2.46 15.33 9.56
C ALA A 116 -2.69 13.83 9.40
N VAL A 117 -2.54 13.29 8.19
CA VAL A 117 -2.78 11.86 7.89
C VAL A 117 -1.75 11.34 6.89
N SER A 118 -1.26 10.10 7.08
CA SER A 118 -0.44 9.42 6.08
C SER A 118 -1.02 8.06 5.71
N ASP A 119 -1.09 7.76 4.41
CA ASP A 119 -1.29 6.40 3.93
C ASP A 119 0.06 5.65 3.93
N MET A 120 0.26 4.81 4.93
CA MET A 120 1.45 3.97 5.09
C MET A 120 1.24 2.53 4.59
N THR A 121 0.13 2.27 3.90
CA THR A 121 -0.27 0.93 3.46
C THR A 121 0.80 0.23 2.62
N GLN A 122 1.49 0.95 1.76
CA GLN A 122 2.54 0.36 0.92
C GLN A 122 3.92 0.32 1.59
N ALA A 123 4.16 1.18 2.57
CA ALA A 123 5.44 1.28 3.28
C ALA A 123 5.56 0.29 4.44
N PHE A 124 4.45 0.06 5.16
CA PHE A 124 4.42 -0.82 6.33
C PHE A 124 4.89 -2.24 6.00
N GLY A 125 5.87 -2.72 6.76
CA GLY A 125 6.48 -4.03 6.59
C GLY A 125 7.44 -4.17 5.41
N LYS A 126 7.75 -3.07 4.67
CA LYS A 126 8.71 -3.06 3.56
C LYS A 126 9.83 -2.02 3.73
N LEU A 127 9.58 -1.01 4.53
CA LEU A 127 10.55 0.02 4.89
C LEU A 127 10.74 0.05 6.40
N PRO A 128 11.94 0.36 6.89
CA PRO A 128 12.14 0.74 8.29
C PRO A 128 11.23 1.92 8.61
N LEU A 129 10.29 1.72 9.53
CA LEU A 129 9.23 2.68 9.79
C LEU A 129 8.97 2.76 11.30
N ALA A 130 8.92 3.98 11.82
CA ALA A 130 8.50 4.26 13.18
C ALA A 130 7.50 5.42 13.19
N PHE A 131 6.21 5.10 13.31
CA PHE A 131 5.11 6.07 13.31
C PHE A 131 5.38 7.24 14.26
N ASN A 132 5.91 6.94 15.46
CA ASN A 132 6.19 7.97 16.45
C ASN A 132 7.20 9.02 16.01
N TRP A 133 8.05 8.70 15.02
CA TRP A 133 9.10 9.57 14.50
C TRP A 133 8.74 10.25 13.17
N THR A 134 7.62 9.86 12.54
CA THR A 134 7.21 10.45 11.24
C THR A 134 6.66 11.86 11.37
N GLY A 135 6.33 12.31 12.57
CA GLY A 135 5.67 13.61 12.78
C GLY A 135 4.18 13.62 12.42
N CYS A 136 3.62 12.59 11.79
CA CYS A 136 2.21 12.57 11.41
C CYS A 136 1.28 12.27 12.60
N THR A 137 0.02 12.76 12.51
CA THR A 137 -1.00 12.58 13.56
C THR A 137 -1.71 11.24 13.41
N MET A 138 -2.00 10.81 12.19
CA MET A 138 -2.69 9.54 11.90
C MET A 138 -2.02 8.80 10.75
N ALA A 139 -2.10 7.46 10.78
CA ALA A 139 -1.62 6.60 9.71
C ALA A 139 -2.62 5.50 9.34
N LEU A 140 -2.79 5.25 8.04
CA LEU A 140 -3.63 4.19 7.49
C LEU A 140 -2.76 2.97 7.15
N VAL A 141 -3.19 1.77 7.52
CA VAL A 141 -2.50 0.52 7.19
C VAL A 141 -3.49 -0.60 6.85
N SER A 142 -3.05 -1.57 6.05
CA SER A 142 -3.87 -2.72 5.65
C SER A 142 -3.06 -4.01 5.68
N ALA A 143 -3.60 -5.04 6.34
CA ALA A 143 -2.92 -6.32 6.56
C ALA A 143 -2.49 -7.03 5.27
N HIS A 144 -3.35 -7.03 4.24
CA HIS A 144 -3.09 -7.76 2.99
C HIS A 144 -1.90 -7.20 2.17
N LYS A 145 -1.36 -6.04 2.52
CA LYS A 145 -0.18 -5.45 1.87
C LYS A 145 1.15 -5.88 2.48
N LEU A 146 1.10 -6.57 3.62
CA LEU A 146 2.28 -7.13 4.30
C LEU A 146 2.15 -8.65 4.58
N GLY A 147 1.34 -9.34 3.78
CA GLY A 147 1.18 -10.80 3.89
C GLY A 147 0.07 -11.26 4.84
N GLY A 148 -0.67 -10.34 5.44
CA GLY A 148 -1.81 -10.62 6.30
C GLY A 148 -3.11 -10.90 5.53
N PRO A 149 -4.21 -11.20 6.26
CA PRO A 149 -5.50 -11.48 5.65
C PRO A 149 -6.12 -10.25 5.01
N LYS A 150 -6.93 -10.47 3.97
CA LYS A 150 -7.84 -9.46 3.41
C LYS A 150 -8.96 -9.16 4.40
N GLY A 151 -9.58 -7.99 4.29
CA GLY A 151 -10.73 -7.62 5.13
C GLY A 151 -10.37 -7.19 6.55
N ILE A 152 -9.11 -6.78 6.77
CA ILE A 152 -8.63 -6.18 8.01
C ILE A 152 -7.54 -5.15 7.74
N GLY A 153 -7.57 -4.05 8.49
CA GLY A 153 -6.59 -2.98 8.51
C GLY A 153 -6.67 -2.22 9.83
N ALA A 154 -6.00 -1.09 9.90
CA ALA A 154 -6.08 -0.22 11.07
C ALA A 154 -5.88 1.26 10.71
N LEU A 155 -6.47 2.11 11.53
CA LEU A 155 -6.09 3.49 11.71
C LEU A 155 -5.22 3.58 12.97
N VAL A 156 -4.02 4.10 12.83
CA VAL A 156 -3.12 4.40 13.94
C VAL A 156 -3.17 5.90 14.20
N ILE A 157 -3.36 6.30 15.45
CA ILE A 157 -3.62 7.68 15.81
C ILE A 157 -2.84 8.07 17.07
N ARG A 158 -2.23 9.25 17.07
CA ARG A 158 -1.58 9.79 18.29
C ARG A 158 -2.60 9.93 19.39
N ARG A 159 -2.21 9.46 20.60
CA ARG A 159 -3.09 9.55 21.77
C ARG A 159 -3.52 10.99 22.03
N GLY A 160 -4.80 11.18 22.36
CA GLY A 160 -5.40 12.50 22.60
C GLY A 160 -5.89 13.20 21.35
N THR A 161 -5.76 12.59 20.16
CA THR A 161 -6.37 13.14 18.94
C THR A 161 -7.85 12.82 18.89
N ASP A 162 -8.67 13.83 18.62
CA ASP A 162 -10.11 13.65 18.42
C ASP A 162 -10.41 12.94 17.10
N LEU A 163 -11.33 11.98 17.19
CA LEU A 163 -11.79 11.19 16.05
C LEU A 163 -13.29 10.95 16.16
N ALA A 164 -14.05 11.44 15.19
CA ALA A 164 -15.48 11.20 15.09
C ALA A 164 -15.76 9.80 14.52
N ALA A 165 -16.44 8.96 15.30
CA ALA A 165 -16.84 7.62 14.84
C ALA A 165 -17.76 7.73 13.61
N GLN A 166 -17.40 7.06 12.52
CA GLN A 166 -18.23 6.94 11.32
C GLN A 166 -19.20 5.76 11.44
N LEU A 167 -18.74 4.63 11.98
CA LEU A 167 -19.60 3.50 12.34
C LEU A 167 -19.97 3.62 13.81
N ARG A 168 -21.23 3.99 14.06
CA ARG A 168 -21.76 4.28 15.40
C ARG A 168 -22.54 3.10 15.96
N GLY A 169 -22.50 2.91 17.29
CA GLY A 169 -23.21 1.81 17.98
C GLY A 169 -22.58 1.51 19.33
N GLY A 170 -22.06 0.30 19.52
CA GLY A 170 -21.40 -0.11 20.76
C GLY A 170 -20.05 0.53 21.01
N GLY A 171 -19.45 0.26 22.19
CA GLY A 171 -18.21 0.86 22.63
C GLY A 171 -16.93 0.18 22.12
N GLN A 172 -17.00 -0.67 21.08
CA GLN A 172 -15.84 -1.34 20.51
C GLN A 172 -14.82 -0.31 19.99
N GLU A 173 -13.55 -0.72 19.89
CA GLU A 173 -12.46 0.15 19.47
C GLU A 173 -12.47 1.52 20.20
N MET A 174 -12.68 1.48 21.51
CA MET A 174 -12.74 2.67 22.37
C MET A 174 -13.84 3.68 21.97
N GLY A 175 -14.95 3.17 21.44
CA GLY A 175 -16.08 3.99 20.93
C GLY A 175 -15.83 4.68 19.57
N ARG A 176 -14.69 4.41 18.94
CA ARG A 176 -14.30 5.06 17.68
C ARG A 176 -14.74 4.27 16.44
N ARG A 177 -15.02 2.95 16.62
CA ARG A 177 -15.51 2.09 15.54
C ARG A 177 -16.37 0.97 16.16
N ALA A 178 -17.67 1.06 16.03
CA ALA A 178 -18.62 0.10 16.57
C ALA A 178 -18.70 -1.19 15.72
N GLY A 179 -19.25 -2.23 16.32
CA GLY A 179 -19.45 -3.55 15.72
C GLY A 179 -18.49 -4.59 16.28
N THR A 180 -18.96 -5.83 16.41
CA THR A 180 -18.14 -6.95 16.91
C THR A 180 -16.87 -7.10 16.09
N GLU A 181 -15.75 -7.19 16.79
CA GLU A 181 -14.43 -7.22 16.19
C GLU A 181 -14.17 -8.52 15.41
N ASN A 182 -13.52 -8.41 14.27
CA ASN A 182 -13.08 -9.56 13.46
C ASN A 182 -11.84 -10.22 14.09
N ILE A 183 -12.05 -11.02 15.14
CA ILE A 183 -10.99 -11.65 15.94
C ILE A 183 -10.00 -12.41 15.06
N VAL A 184 -10.50 -13.16 14.08
CA VAL A 184 -9.68 -14.00 13.19
C VAL A 184 -8.79 -13.15 12.29
N GLY A 185 -9.37 -12.09 11.71
CA GLY A 185 -8.62 -11.14 10.87
C GLY A 185 -7.60 -10.36 11.68
N ILE A 186 -7.97 -9.88 12.87
CA ILE A 186 -7.10 -9.14 13.80
C ILE A 186 -5.90 -10.00 14.22
N ALA A 187 -6.13 -11.25 14.63
CA ALA A 187 -5.05 -12.18 14.97
C ALA A 187 -4.10 -12.44 13.77
N GLY A 188 -4.66 -12.55 12.57
CA GLY A 188 -3.88 -12.70 11.35
C GLY A 188 -3.06 -11.46 11.02
N PHE A 189 -3.59 -10.26 11.28
CA PHE A 189 -2.89 -9.01 11.08
C PHE A 189 -1.70 -8.87 12.05
N GLY A 190 -1.91 -9.12 13.36
CA GLY A 190 -0.82 -9.09 14.34
C GLY A 190 0.32 -10.03 13.97
N ALA A 191 0.00 -11.28 13.62
CA ALA A 191 1.01 -12.25 13.19
C ALA A 191 1.76 -11.84 11.91
N ALA A 192 1.07 -11.23 10.95
CA ALA A 192 1.69 -10.72 9.73
C ALA A 192 2.60 -9.51 10.01
N ALA A 193 2.19 -8.62 10.91
CA ALA A 193 3.00 -7.48 11.33
C ALA A 193 4.33 -7.92 11.99
N GLU A 194 4.27 -8.90 12.89
CA GLU A 194 5.48 -9.50 13.46
C GLU A 194 6.37 -10.16 12.40
N ALA A 195 5.80 -10.91 11.47
CA ALA A 195 6.56 -11.55 10.40
C ALA A 195 7.24 -10.51 9.51
N ALA A 196 6.52 -9.45 9.12
CA ALA A 196 7.06 -8.36 8.32
C ALA A 196 8.19 -7.59 9.03
N ALA A 197 8.10 -7.41 10.35
CA ALA A 197 9.17 -6.82 11.14
C ALA A 197 10.44 -7.70 11.15
N ARG A 198 10.29 -9.03 11.23
CA ARG A 198 11.42 -9.98 11.09
C ARG A 198 12.03 -9.93 9.69
N ASP A 199 11.21 -9.94 8.63
CA ASP A 199 11.69 -9.84 7.25
C ASP A 199 12.52 -8.56 7.01
N LEU A 200 12.13 -7.44 7.64
CA LEU A 200 12.92 -6.20 7.61
C LEU A 200 14.25 -6.37 8.34
N ALA A 201 14.25 -6.92 9.55
CA ALA A 201 15.45 -7.13 10.34
C ALA A 201 16.44 -8.10 9.67
N ASP A 202 15.93 -9.10 8.96
CA ASP A 202 16.70 -10.11 8.25
C ASP A 202 17.21 -9.65 6.86
N GLY A 203 16.93 -8.40 6.46
CA GLY A 203 17.39 -7.82 5.19
C GLY A 203 16.71 -8.42 3.95
N VAL A 204 15.53 -9.00 4.09
CA VAL A 204 14.78 -9.62 2.98
C VAL A 204 14.48 -8.58 1.89
N TRP A 205 14.13 -7.37 2.27
CA TRP A 205 13.79 -6.31 1.33
C TRP A 205 14.99 -5.75 0.57
N ASP A 206 16.21 -5.83 1.13
CA ASP A 206 17.44 -5.48 0.40
C ASP A 206 17.71 -6.47 -0.73
N ARG A 207 17.46 -7.76 -0.49
CA ARG A 207 17.50 -8.78 -1.54
C ARG A 207 16.46 -8.53 -2.62
N VAL A 208 15.22 -8.21 -2.24
CA VAL A 208 14.13 -7.92 -3.18
C VAL A 208 14.45 -6.67 -4.01
N ALA A 209 15.05 -5.64 -3.42
CA ALA A 209 15.50 -4.45 -4.16
C ALA A 209 16.53 -4.79 -5.26
N LYS A 210 17.47 -5.70 -4.97
CA LYS A 210 18.41 -6.19 -5.98
C LYS A 210 17.71 -6.92 -7.12
N LEU A 211 16.70 -7.74 -6.81
CA LEU A 211 15.89 -8.43 -7.84
C LEU A 211 15.10 -7.44 -8.70
N ARG A 212 14.53 -6.38 -8.10
CA ARG A 212 13.89 -5.30 -8.86
C ARG A 212 14.87 -4.61 -9.80
N ASN A 213 16.09 -4.34 -9.36
CA ASN A 213 17.10 -3.71 -10.20
C ASN A 213 17.51 -4.62 -11.37
N ILE A 214 17.72 -5.92 -11.14
CA ILE A 214 17.97 -6.91 -12.19
C ILE A 214 16.84 -6.92 -13.22
N LEU A 215 15.58 -6.86 -12.78
CA LEU A 215 14.43 -6.75 -13.68
C LEU A 215 14.55 -5.51 -14.58
N GLU A 216 14.73 -4.34 -13.98
CA GLU A 216 14.76 -3.07 -14.72
C GLU A 216 15.94 -2.99 -15.69
N GLU A 217 17.12 -3.42 -15.28
CA GLU A 217 18.33 -3.47 -16.12
C GLU A 217 18.14 -4.43 -17.32
N THR A 218 17.54 -5.61 -17.08
CA THR A 218 17.25 -6.59 -18.13
C THR A 218 16.24 -6.04 -19.15
N ILE A 219 15.18 -5.40 -18.68
CA ILE A 219 14.15 -4.78 -19.54
C ILE A 219 14.76 -3.62 -20.35
N GLU A 220 15.53 -2.75 -19.71
CA GLU A 220 16.17 -1.60 -20.36
C GLU A 220 17.17 -2.02 -21.45
N ALA A 221 17.96 -3.07 -21.17
CA ALA A 221 18.91 -3.60 -22.14
C ALA A 221 18.21 -4.20 -23.38
N GLY A 222 17.06 -4.85 -23.21
CA GLY A 222 16.32 -5.50 -24.29
C GLY A 222 15.29 -4.60 -24.98
N ALA A 223 14.88 -3.50 -24.35
CA ALA A 223 13.89 -2.55 -24.84
C ALA A 223 14.24 -1.11 -24.37
N PRO A 224 15.22 -0.44 -25.00
CA PRO A 224 15.76 0.84 -24.53
C PRO A 224 14.76 2.00 -24.56
N ASP A 225 13.65 1.87 -25.29
CA ASP A 225 12.57 2.84 -25.37
C ASP A 225 11.56 2.72 -24.20
N THR A 226 11.81 1.79 -23.26
CA THR A 226 10.99 1.63 -22.06
C THR A 226 11.21 2.77 -21.09
N ILE A 227 10.12 3.37 -20.62
CA ILE A 227 10.14 4.47 -19.66
C ILE A 227 9.87 3.91 -18.27
N PHE A 228 10.68 4.31 -17.28
CA PHE A 228 10.54 3.92 -15.87
C PHE A 228 10.12 5.13 -15.02
N PRO A 229 8.82 5.41 -14.84
CA PRO A 229 8.36 6.53 -14.05
C PRO A 229 8.84 6.46 -12.60
N GLY A 230 9.38 7.57 -12.08
CA GLY A 230 9.87 7.65 -10.71
C GLY A 230 11.20 6.94 -10.43
N ARG A 231 11.90 6.39 -11.45
CA ARG A 231 13.16 5.65 -11.26
C ARG A 231 14.27 6.44 -10.55
N GLN A 232 14.26 7.76 -10.69
CA GLN A 232 15.26 8.65 -10.10
C GLN A 232 14.99 8.97 -8.62
N ALA A 233 13.76 8.72 -8.15
CA ALA A 233 13.38 8.90 -6.75
C ALA A 233 13.73 7.66 -5.90
N LEU A 234 13.72 7.82 -4.58
CA LEU A 234 13.69 6.68 -3.67
C LEU A 234 12.40 5.89 -3.88
N ARG A 235 12.49 4.57 -3.96
CA ARG A 235 11.34 3.71 -4.24
C ARG A 235 11.29 2.49 -3.33
N LEU A 236 10.10 1.98 -3.15
CA LEU A 236 9.87 0.68 -2.51
C LEU A 236 10.76 -0.40 -3.14
N PRO A 237 11.29 -1.33 -2.33
CA PRO A 237 12.19 -2.37 -2.81
C PRO A 237 11.55 -3.34 -3.81
N ASN A 238 10.23 -3.45 -3.78
CA ASN A 238 9.47 -4.50 -4.44
C ASN A 238 8.63 -4.05 -5.63
N THR A 239 8.69 -2.77 -6.02
CA THR A 239 7.78 -2.22 -7.04
C THR A 239 8.58 -1.66 -8.20
N SER A 240 8.30 -2.14 -9.41
CA SER A 240 8.77 -1.57 -10.66
C SER A 240 7.57 -1.17 -11.51
N CYS A 241 7.51 0.10 -11.90
CA CYS A 241 6.55 0.65 -12.84
C CYS A 241 7.29 1.01 -14.12
N PHE A 242 6.83 0.50 -15.27
CA PHE A 242 7.40 0.87 -16.54
C PHE A 242 6.35 0.87 -17.65
N ALA A 243 6.60 1.69 -18.66
CA ALA A 243 5.70 1.91 -19.78
C ALA A 243 6.42 1.78 -21.10
N THR A 244 5.73 1.21 -22.07
CA THR A 244 6.15 1.20 -23.47
C THR A 244 5.12 2.00 -24.27
N PRO A 245 5.50 3.15 -24.86
CA PRO A 245 4.59 3.95 -25.67
C PRO A 245 3.91 3.13 -26.77
N GLY A 246 2.59 3.34 -26.95
CA GLY A 246 1.77 2.63 -27.92
C GLY A 246 1.37 1.19 -27.56
N TRP A 247 2.02 0.54 -26.61
CA TRP A 247 1.65 -0.81 -26.16
C TRP A 247 0.80 -0.77 -24.89
N LYS A 248 -0.51 -0.90 -25.04
CA LYS A 248 -1.48 -0.77 -23.97
C LYS A 248 -1.19 -1.71 -22.80
N GLY A 249 -1.20 -1.20 -21.58
CA GLY A 249 -0.96 -1.95 -20.35
C GLY A 249 -1.94 -3.13 -20.18
N GLU A 250 -3.21 -2.97 -20.54
CA GLU A 250 -4.21 -4.05 -20.54
C GLU A 250 -3.79 -5.23 -21.42
N THR A 251 -3.29 -4.93 -22.63
CA THR A 251 -2.79 -5.96 -23.55
C THR A 251 -1.58 -6.68 -22.97
N GLN A 252 -0.69 -5.94 -22.31
CA GLN A 252 0.48 -6.53 -21.63
C GLN A 252 0.03 -7.46 -20.50
N VAL A 253 -0.92 -7.05 -19.65
CA VAL A 253 -1.46 -7.89 -18.57
C VAL A 253 -2.01 -9.19 -19.12
N MET A 254 -2.87 -9.15 -20.15
CA MET A 254 -3.42 -10.36 -20.80
C MET A 254 -2.32 -11.27 -21.36
N GLN A 255 -1.32 -10.70 -22.04
CA GLN A 255 -0.25 -11.48 -22.65
C GLN A 255 0.69 -12.13 -21.61
N MET A 256 0.91 -11.46 -20.49
CA MET A 256 1.71 -11.99 -19.40
C MET A 256 0.94 -13.03 -18.58
N ASP A 257 -0.36 -12.84 -18.37
CA ASP A 257 -1.23 -13.84 -17.74
C ASP A 257 -1.22 -15.17 -18.53
N LEU A 258 -1.37 -15.10 -19.86
CA LEU A 258 -1.23 -16.27 -20.76
C LEU A 258 0.18 -16.89 -20.74
N ALA A 259 1.20 -16.15 -20.30
CA ALA A 259 2.56 -16.65 -20.12
C ALA A 259 2.83 -17.14 -18.68
N GLY A 260 1.81 -17.12 -17.80
CA GLY A 260 1.89 -17.59 -16.41
C GLY A 260 2.40 -16.55 -15.41
N PHE A 261 2.35 -15.25 -15.75
CA PHE A 261 2.78 -14.16 -14.86
C PHE A 261 1.64 -13.19 -14.56
N ALA A 262 1.37 -13.00 -13.26
CA ALA A 262 0.39 -12.02 -12.78
C ALA A 262 1.04 -10.65 -12.57
N ILE A 263 0.64 -9.66 -13.37
CA ILE A 263 1.08 -8.27 -13.26
C ILE A 263 -0.13 -7.33 -13.18
N SER A 264 0.10 -6.06 -12.95
CA SER A 264 -0.96 -5.05 -12.94
C SER A 264 -0.71 -4.00 -14.01
N ALA A 265 -1.76 -3.48 -14.64
CA ALA A 265 -1.70 -2.26 -15.43
C ALA A 265 -2.14 -1.08 -14.56
N GLY A 266 -1.69 0.13 -14.86
CA GLY A 266 -2.00 1.43 -14.26
C GLY A 266 -3.04 1.44 -13.13
N SER A 267 -4.20 2.03 -13.32
CA SER A 267 -5.28 2.06 -12.31
C SER A 267 -6.04 0.73 -12.19
N ALA A 268 -5.36 -0.35 -11.82
CA ALA A 268 -5.96 -1.69 -11.62
C ALA A 268 -7.03 -1.74 -10.50
N CYS A 269 -7.28 -0.63 -9.79
CA CYS A 269 -8.25 -0.55 -8.68
C CYS A 269 -9.67 -0.19 -9.12
N SER A 270 -9.93 0.21 -10.38
CA SER A 270 -11.25 0.63 -10.83
C SER A 270 -12.02 -0.51 -11.50
N SER A 271 -12.77 -1.31 -10.70
CA SER A 271 -13.91 -2.14 -11.13
C SER A 271 -13.79 -2.88 -12.50
N GLY A 272 -12.61 -3.46 -12.80
CA GLY A 272 -12.45 -4.34 -13.96
C GLY A 272 -12.26 -3.64 -15.31
N LYS A 273 -12.22 -2.29 -15.37
CA LYS A 273 -11.85 -1.54 -16.58
C LYS A 273 -10.47 -0.92 -16.38
N VAL A 274 -9.50 -1.34 -17.19
CA VAL A 274 -8.17 -0.71 -17.20
C VAL A 274 -8.30 0.69 -17.81
N ARG A 275 -7.96 1.71 -17.01
CA ARG A 275 -7.85 3.10 -17.45
C ARG A 275 -6.38 3.50 -17.46
N ALA A 276 -6.03 4.53 -18.26
CA ALA A 276 -4.72 5.14 -18.17
C ALA A 276 -4.43 5.61 -16.73
N SER A 277 -3.19 5.44 -16.28
CA SER A 277 -2.79 5.76 -14.91
C SER A 277 -3.02 7.24 -14.58
N ARG A 278 -3.87 7.50 -13.56
CA ARG A 278 -4.05 8.85 -13.01
C ARG A 278 -2.75 9.35 -12.37
N VAL A 279 -2.03 8.45 -11.71
CA VAL A 279 -0.74 8.77 -11.07
C VAL A 279 0.25 9.30 -12.08
N LEU A 280 0.44 8.61 -13.20
CA LEU A 280 1.38 9.04 -14.23
C LEU A 280 0.96 10.34 -14.93
N ARG A 281 -0.34 10.56 -15.13
CA ARG A 281 -0.85 11.84 -15.63
C ARG A 281 -0.54 12.99 -14.65
N ALA A 282 -0.77 12.77 -13.35
CA ALA A 282 -0.45 13.75 -12.32
C ALA A 282 1.06 14.05 -12.25
N MET A 283 1.91 13.08 -12.60
CA MET A 283 3.36 13.25 -12.76
C MET A 283 3.77 13.93 -14.08
N GLY A 284 2.81 14.32 -14.94
CA GLY A 284 3.06 15.00 -16.20
C GLY A 284 3.49 14.09 -17.37
N TYR A 285 3.16 12.80 -17.31
CA TYR A 285 3.29 11.90 -18.46
C TYR A 285 2.04 11.98 -19.35
N ASP A 286 2.25 11.83 -20.65
CA ASP A 286 1.18 11.80 -21.64
C ASP A 286 0.32 10.53 -21.55
N ASP A 287 -0.76 10.51 -22.33
CA ASP A 287 -1.72 9.41 -22.33
C ASP A 287 -1.14 8.11 -22.90
N ASP A 288 -0.17 8.16 -23.80
CA ASP A 288 0.48 6.99 -24.36
C ASP A 288 1.33 6.28 -23.30
N VAL A 289 2.10 7.04 -22.53
CA VAL A 289 2.88 6.51 -21.41
C VAL A 289 1.94 6.03 -20.30
N ALA A 290 0.96 6.85 -19.90
CA ALA A 290 0.03 6.52 -18.83
C ALA A 290 -0.85 5.29 -19.16
N GLY A 291 -1.21 5.12 -20.44
CA GLY A 291 -1.98 3.97 -20.95
C GLY A 291 -1.14 2.71 -21.21
N GLY A 292 0.17 2.88 -21.44
CA GLY A 292 1.13 1.79 -21.67
C GLY A 292 1.80 1.26 -20.41
N ALA A 293 1.53 1.85 -19.25
CA ALA A 293 2.19 1.50 -18.01
C ALA A 293 1.70 0.18 -17.41
N ILE A 294 2.66 -0.61 -16.93
CA ILE A 294 2.43 -1.79 -16.09
C ILE A 294 3.22 -1.67 -14.78
N ARG A 295 2.74 -2.38 -13.76
CA ARG A 295 3.45 -2.53 -12.49
C ARG A 295 3.76 -3.99 -12.24
N VAL A 296 5.03 -4.28 -11.99
CA VAL A 296 5.52 -5.57 -11.51
C VAL A 296 5.82 -5.45 -10.03
N SER A 297 5.25 -6.36 -9.24
CA SER A 297 5.44 -6.39 -7.79
C SER A 297 6.12 -7.70 -7.39
N LEU A 298 7.22 -7.59 -6.66
CA LEU A 298 7.97 -8.73 -6.15
C LEU A 298 7.61 -9.01 -4.69
N GLY A 299 7.77 -10.24 -4.25
CA GLY A 299 7.51 -10.64 -2.87
C GLY A 299 8.76 -11.11 -2.15
N PRO A 300 8.65 -11.36 -0.82
CA PRO A 300 9.76 -11.90 -0.03
C PRO A 300 10.28 -13.25 -0.52
N GLN A 301 9.48 -14.02 -1.24
CA GLN A 301 9.84 -15.35 -1.75
C GLN A 301 10.28 -15.33 -3.22
N THR A 302 10.19 -14.18 -3.90
CA THR A 302 10.58 -14.07 -5.31
C THR A 302 12.04 -14.42 -5.49
N THR A 303 12.34 -15.23 -6.51
CA THR A 303 13.68 -15.67 -6.89
C THR A 303 14.21 -14.90 -8.11
N GLU A 304 15.51 -14.92 -8.31
CA GLU A 304 16.15 -14.33 -9.50
C GLU A 304 15.71 -15.04 -10.80
N ASP A 305 15.56 -16.35 -10.75
CA ASP A 305 15.09 -17.13 -11.90
C ASP A 305 13.69 -16.69 -12.35
N GLU A 306 12.76 -16.48 -11.42
CA GLU A 306 11.42 -15.98 -11.74
C GLU A 306 11.46 -14.58 -12.37
N VAL A 307 12.33 -13.70 -11.86
CA VAL A 307 12.52 -12.35 -12.40
C VAL A 307 13.06 -12.39 -13.82
N ARG A 308 14.08 -13.23 -14.10
CA ARG A 308 14.68 -13.40 -15.42
C ARG A 308 13.70 -14.00 -16.42
N ARG A 309 12.99 -15.06 -16.03
CA ARG A 309 11.93 -15.67 -16.88
C ARG A 309 10.82 -14.69 -17.22
N PHE A 310 10.41 -13.86 -16.25
CA PHE A 310 9.45 -12.80 -16.53
C PHE A 310 9.99 -11.80 -17.55
N ALA A 311 11.21 -11.30 -17.35
CA ALA A 311 11.83 -10.32 -18.25
C ALA A 311 11.97 -10.87 -19.67
N GLU A 312 12.43 -12.11 -19.84
CA GLU A 312 12.53 -12.80 -21.14
C GLU A 312 11.16 -12.92 -21.82
N ALA A 313 10.14 -13.37 -21.08
CA ALA A 313 8.78 -13.51 -21.60
C ALA A 313 8.21 -12.15 -22.04
N TRP A 314 8.41 -11.11 -21.25
CA TRP A 314 7.95 -9.75 -21.58
C TRP A 314 8.67 -9.20 -22.81
N LEU A 315 9.99 -9.31 -22.88
CA LEU A 315 10.80 -8.86 -24.02
C LEU A 315 10.40 -9.59 -25.32
N ALA A 316 10.14 -10.89 -25.27
CA ALA A 316 9.66 -11.65 -26.42
C ALA A 316 8.31 -11.13 -26.94
N LYS A 317 7.39 -10.69 -26.06
CA LYS A 317 6.12 -10.06 -26.45
C LYS A 317 6.35 -8.65 -26.98
N ARG A 318 7.22 -7.87 -26.35
CA ARG A 318 7.59 -6.51 -26.78
C ARG A 318 8.17 -6.51 -28.19
N HIS A 319 9.08 -7.43 -28.52
CA HIS A 319 9.66 -7.54 -29.87
C HIS A 319 8.59 -7.89 -30.91
N LYS A 320 7.66 -8.80 -30.59
CA LYS A 320 6.53 -9.11 -31.49
C LYS A 320 5.60 -7.91 -31.68
N PHE A 321 5.39 -7.10 -30.65
CA PHE A 321 4.61 -5.86 -30.74
C PHE A 321 5.31 -4.86 -31.68
N ALA A 322 6.61 -4.60 -31.48
CA ALA A 322 7.39 -3.69 -32.32
C ALA A 322 7.40 -4.09 -33.79
N ALA A 323 7.60 -5.38 -34.10
CA ALA A 323 7.60 -5.91 -35.46
C ALA A 323 6.24 -5.79 -36.18
N ARG A 324 5.14 -5.56 -35.46
CA ARG A 324 3.80 -5.35 -36.05
C ARG A 324 3.48 -3.87 -36.22
N ALA A 325 4.16 -3.00 -35.51
CA ALA A 325 3.97 -1.56 -35.55
C ALA A 325 4.88 -0.88 -36.59
N ALA A 326 5.94 -1.58 -37.04
CA ALA A 326 6.82 -1.19 -38.13
C ALA A 326 6.25 -1.64 -39.48
#